data_11046a60ceb0c7c7316dfcf0c7ef2326
#
_entry.id   11046a60ceb0c7c7316dfcf0c7ef2326
#
_cell.length_a   1.000
_cell.length_b   1.000
_cell.length_c   1.000
_cell.angle_alpha   90.00
_cell.angle_beta   90.00
_cell.angle_gamma   90.00
#
_symmetry.space_group_name_H-M   'P 1'
#
loop_
_entity.id
_entity.type
_entity.pdbx_description
1 polymer ?
#
loop_
_entity_poly.entity_id
_entity_poly.type
_entity_poly.pdbx_seq_one_letter_code
_entity_poly.pdbx_strand_id
1 'polypeptide(L)'
;MKRLFLIPILLVFATAGFSQQDAKAKEILEKVTKTTQSLASLDAKFSFEMNNKAENIKEKSVGSIILKNKKYKLDIPQMGLQVTCDGKTIWTYLVNSNEVTIANLDESTDELMDPAKIFTIYERGFNYKFINESVDAGIPVYNIDLTPQKPTGDIQKIKIMIDKQKMLIRGANMTGKDGNTYLVSVSQFKTDGVYKDTDFVFDPKKYKGIEVIDMR
;
A
#
# COMPACT_ATOMS: atom_id res chain seq x y z
N MET A 1 -51.69 -46.80 -31.56
CA MET A 1 -50.26 -46.45 -31.68
C MET A 1 -50.08 -45.12 -30.95
N LYS A 2 -49.65 -45.20 -29.67
CA LYS A 2 -49.42 -43.98 -28.82
C LYS A 2 -47.90 -43.65 -28.92
N ARG A 3 -47.55 -42.55 -29.54
CA ARG A 3 -46.20 -42.03 -29.60
C ARG A 3 -45.90 -41.26 -28.32
N LEU A 4 -44.98 -41.82 -27.52
CA LEU A 4 -44.44 -41.18 -26.30
C LEU A 4 -43.33 -40.22 -26.71
N PHE A 5 -43.59 -38.90 -26.50
CA PHE A 5 -42.55 -37.87 -26.72
C PHE A 5 -41.71 -37.77 -25.44
N LEU A 6 -40.50 -38.25 -25.50
CA LEU A 6 -39.47 -38.03 -24.49
C LEU A 6 -38.88 -36.61 -24.71
N ILE A 7 -39.15 -35.71 -23.77
CA ILE A 7 -38.53 -34.38 -23.69
C ILE A 7 -37.22 -34.55 -22.91
N PRO A 8 -36.03 -34.27 -23.49
CA PRO A 8 -34.80 -34.23 -22.72
C PRO A 8 -34.78 -32.99 -21.83
N ILE A 9 -34.79 -33.17 -20.52
CA ILE A 9 -34.51 -32.12 -19.53
C ILE A 9 -33.04 -31.77 -19.63
N LEU A 10 -32.74 -30.62 -20.25
CA LEU A 10 -31.42 -30.02 -20.29
C LEU A 10 -31.11 -29.40 -18.92
N LEU A 11 -30.36 -30.11 -18.11
CA LEU A 11 -29.90 -29.65 -16.80
C LEU A 11 -28.82 -28.58 -17.02
N VAL A 12 -29.22 -27.29 -17.01
CA VAL A 12 -28.28 -26.16 -17.04
C VAL A 12 -27.62 -26.09 -15.65
N PHE A 13 -26.42 -26.61 -15.54
CA PHE A 13 -25.54 -26.32 -14.41
C PHE A 13 -25.15 -24.84 -14.48
N ALA A 14 -25.89 -24.00 -13.76
CA ALA A 14 -25.44 -22.66 -13.42
C ALA A 14 -24.22 -22.83 -12.50
N THR A 15 -23.03 -22.78 -13.06
CA THR A 15 -21.82 -22.61 -12.29
C THR A 15 -21.88 -21.21 -11.67
N ALA A 16 -22.31 -21.14 -10.42
CA ALA A 16 -22.13 -19.95 -9.60
C ALA A 16 -20.61 -19.66 -9.61
N GLY A 17 -20.21 -18.65 -10.36
CA GLY A 17 -18.87 -18.14 -10.38
C GLY A 17 -18.56 -17.54 -9.00
N PHE A 18 -18.23 -18.39 -8.04
CA PHE A 18 -17.52 -17.93 -6.86
C PHE A 18 -16.25 -17.27 -7.40
N SER A 19 -16.08 -15.99 -7.14
CA SER A 19 -14.82 -15.27 -7.34
C SER A 19 -13.76 -15.98 -6.50
N GLN A 20 -13.20 -17.04 -7.06
CA GLN A 20 -12.14 -17.80 -6.44
C GLN A 20 -10.92 -16.90 -6.49
N GLN A 21 -10.46 -16.44 -5.31
CA GLN A 21 -9.22 -15.71 -5.19
C GLN A 21 -8.14 -16.51 -5.92
N ASP A 22 -7.39 -15.83 -6.79
CA ASP A 22 -6.36 -16.46 -7.60
C ASP A 22 -5.31 -17.14 -6.69
N ALA A 23 -5.22 -18.46 -6.76
CA ALA A 23 -4.34 -19.26 -5.90
C ALA A 23 -2.87 -18.85 -6.04
N LYS A 24 -2.43 -18.48 -7.27
CA LYS A 24 -1.06 -18.02 -7.52
C LYS A 24 -0.82 -16.66 -6.89
N ALA A 25 -1.76 -15.73 -7.02
CA ALA A 25 -1.68 -14.43 -6.35
C ALA A 25 -1.61 -14.60 -4.84
N LYS A 26 -2.47 -15.46 -4.26
CA LYS A 26 -2.48 -15.77 -2.83
C LYS A 26 -1.12 -16.26 -2.34
N GLU A 27 -0.56 -17.27 -3.00
CA GLU A 27 0.74 -17.83 -2.63
C GLU A 27 1.86 -16.78 -2.64
N ILE A 28 1.88 -15.91 -3.66
CA ILE A 28 2.87 -14.84 -3.77
C ILE A 28 2.70 -13.83 -2.63
N LEU A 29 1.47 -13.38 -2.35
CA LEU A 29 1.15 -12.42 -1.31
C LEU A 29 1.47 -12.97 0.09
N GLU A 30 1.17 -14.22 0.38
CA GLU A 30 1.55 -14.89 1.63
C GLU A 30 3.08 -14.92 1.83
N LYS A 31 3.85 -15.14 0.76
CA LYS A 31 5.31 -15.05 0.82
C LYS A 31 5.78 -13.63 1.11
N VAL A 32 5.18 -12.61 0.49
CA VAL A 32 5.47 -11.20 0.76
C VAL A 32 5.20 -10.87 2.23
N THR A 33 4.03 -11.24 2.76
CA THR A 33 3.68 -11.06 4.17
C THR A 33 4.73 -11.70 5.09
N LYS A 34 5.03 -12.98 4.85
CA LYS A 34 6.00 -13.71 5.66
C LYS A 34 7.39 -13.06 5.63
N THR A 35 7.83 -12.64 4.44
CA THR A 35 9.12 -11.96 4.29
C THR A 35 9.12 -10.65 5.06
N THR A 36 8.12 -9.78 4.84
CA THR A 36 8.03 -8.47 5.50
C THR A 36 7.99 -8.61 7.03
N GLN A 37 7.22 -9.57 7.56
CA GLN A 37 7.11 -9.82 9.00
C GLN A 37 8.38 -10.41 9.62
N SER A 38 9.24 -11.06 8.83
CA SER A 38 10.51 -11.62 9.33
C SER A 38 11.63 -10.59 9.43
N LEU A 39 11.48 -9.40 8.82
CA LEU A 39 12.51 -8.36 8.87
C LEU A 39 12.51 -7.64 10.21
N ALA A 40 13.71 -7.41 10.76
CA ALA A 40 13.87 -6.57 11.95
C ALA A 40 13.52 -5.10 11.65
N SER A 41 13.83 -4.64 10.44
CA SER A 41 13.42 -3.34 9.87
C SER A 41 13.48 -3.38 8.35
N LEU A 42 12.78 -2.45 7.72
CA LEU A 42 12.83 -2.22 6.27
C LEU A 42 13.01 -0.72 6.01
N ASP A 43 14.13 -0.36 5.38
CA ASP A 43 14.37 0.99 4.87
C ASP A 43 14.11 0.99 3.37
N ALA A 44 13.35 1.93 2.88
CA ALA A 44 13.08 2.07 1.46
C ALA A 44 13.24 3.52 1.00
N LYS A 45 13.86 3.70 -0.17
CA LYS A 45 13.79 4.95 -0.92
C LYS A 45 12.78 4.78 -2.04
N PHE A 46 11.89 5.73 -2.20
CA PHE A 46 10.82 5.66 -3.18
C PHE A 46 10.61 6.97 -3.91
N SER A 47 9.96 6.89 -5.07
CA SER A 47 9.31 8.01 -5.74
C SER A 47 7.80 7.84 -5.65
N PHE A 48 7.12 8.96 -5.49
CA PHE A 48 5.67 9.08 -5.55
C PHE A 48 5.30 10.03 -6.68
N GLU A 49 4.42 9.60 -7.57
CA GLU A 49 3.91 10.42 -8.67
C GLU A 49 2.39 10.45 -8.60
N MET A 50 1.82 11.65 -8.59
CA MET A 50 0.39 11.88 -8.77
C MET A 50 0.14 12.41 -10.17
N ASN A 51 -0.85 11.88 -10.85
CA ASN A 51 -1.25 12.32 -12.17
C ASN A 51 -2.76 12.48 -12.23
N ASN A 52 -3.22 13.74 -12.39
CA ASN A 52 -4.60 14.09 -12.67
C ASN A 52 -4.68 14.51 -14.16
N LYS A 53 -5.19 13.62 -14.99
CA LYS A 53 -5.30 13.87 -16.43
C LYS A 53 -6.33 14.95 -16.77
N ALA A 54 -7.39 15.08 -15.97
CA ALA A 54 -8.47 16.04 -16.22
C ALA A 54 -7.97 17.50 -16.01
N GLU A 55 -7.12 17.70 -15.01
CA GLU A 55 -6.55 19.00 -14.65
C GLU A 55 -5.14 19.21 -15.22
N ASN A 56 -4.60 18.22 -15.94
CA ASN A 56 -3.24 18.22 -16.47
C ASN A 56 -2.16 18.44 -15.38
N ILE A 57 -2.43 17.93 -14.17
CA ILE A 57 -1.50 18.01 -13.05
C ILE A 57 -0.65 16.74 -13.04
N LYS A 58 0.66 16.92 -12.97
CA LYS A 58 1.62 15.83 -12.75
C LYS A 58 2.64 16.28 -11.73
N GLU A 59 2.57 15.66 -10.56
CA GLU A 59 3.49 15.92 -9.45
C GLU A 59 4.36 14.70 -9.19
N LYS A 60 5.62 14.94 -8.89
CA LYS A 60 6.57 13.90 -8.52
C LYS A 60 7.37 14.33 -7.31
N SER A 61 7.44 13.44 -6.32
CA SER A 61 8.24 13.61 -5.11
C SER A 61 9.11 12.37 -4.90
N VAL A 62 10.19 12.53 -4.17
CA VAL A 62 11.00 11.41 -3.68
C VAL A 62 11.03 11.44 -2.17
N GLY A 63 11.07 10.26 -1.56
CA GLY A 63 11.06 10.13 -0.12
C GLY A 63 11.79 8.89 0.34
N SER A 64 11.83 8.76 1.66
CA SER A 64 12.34 7.58 2.33
C SER A 64 11.38 7.15 3.44
N ILE A 65 11.35 5.87 3.72
CA ILE A 65 10.60 5.31 4.83
C ILE A 65 11.45 4.28 5.56
N ILE A 66 11.38 4.29 6.88
CA ILE A 66 11.92 3.26 7.76
C ILE A 66 10.73 2.62 8.47
N LEU A 67 10.65 1.31 8.40
CA LEU A 67 9.61 0.51 9.06
C LEU A 67 10.27 -0.41 10.08
N LYS A 68 9.67 -0.52 11.26
CA LYS A 68 10.05 -1.46 12.33
C LYS A 68 8.80 -1.90 13.08
N ASN A 69 8.29 -3.09 12.78
CA ASN A 69 7.00 -3.55 13.31
C ASN A 69 5.86 -2.55 12.98
N LYS A 70 5.17 -2.02 14.00
CA LYS A 70 4.13 -0.99 13.87
C LYS A 70 4.67 0.45 13.87
N LYS A 71 6.00 0.63 13.94
CA LYS A 71 6.66 1.93 14.01
C LYS A 71 7.17 2.31 12.63
N TYR A 72 7.09 3.59 12.30
CA TYR A 72 7.65 4.07 11.05
C TYR A 72 8.11 5.52 11.12
N LYS A 73 8.99 5.86 10.20
CA LYS A 73 9.42 7.22 9.93
C LYS A 73 9.44 7.45 8.43
N LEU A 74 8.64 8.40 7.96
CA LEU A 74 8.51 8.80 6.57
C LEU A 74 9.06 10.22 6.42
N ASP A 75 9.81 10.46 5.34
CA ASP A 75 10.32 11.77 4.97
C ASP A 75 10.13 12.00 3.48
N ILE A 76 9.44 13.10 3.11
CA ILE A 76 9.24 13.55 1.72
C ILE A 76 9.67 15.02 1.65
N PRO A 77 10.96 15.29 1.43
CA PRO A 77 11.52 16.63 1.54
C PRO A 77 10.89 17.68 0.61
N GLN A 78 10.53 17.30 -0.63
CA GLN A 78 9.89 18.23 -1.58
C GLN A 78 8.52 18.71 -1.10
N MET A 79 7.83 17.90 -0.31
CA MET A 79 6.53 18.26 0.30
C MET A 79 6.70 18.94 1.65
N GLY A 80 7.92 18.99 2.19
CA GLY A 80 8.16 19.41 3.56
C GLY A 80 7.45 18.54 4.59
N LEU A 81 7.22 17.26 4.28
CA LEU A 81 6.42 16.34 5.10
C LEU A 81 7.32 15.32 5.80
N GLN A 82 7.20 15.27 7.11
CA GLN A 82 7.79 14.21 7.94
C GLN A 82 6.71 13.56 8.80
N VAL A 83 6.60 12.24 8.75
CA VAL A 83 5.67 11.49 9.61
C VAL A 83 6.47 10.54 10.47
N THR A 84 6.21 10.55 11.77
CA THR A 84 6.82 9.63 12.73
C THR A 84 5.70 8.90 13.46
N CYS A 85 5.84 7.59 13.67
CA CYS A 85 4.88 6.76 14.40
C CYS A 85 5.62 5.80 15.34
N ASP A 86 5.25 5.80 16.62
CA ASP A 86 5.81 4.90 17.63
C ASP A 86 5.02 3.59 17.80
N GLY A 87 4.00 3.39 16.95
CA GLY A 87 3.08 2.27 16.99
C GLY A 87 1.80 2.53 17.81
N LYS A 88 1.64 3.76 18.37
CA LYS A 88 0.45 4.22 19.09
C LYS A 88 0.05 5.64 18.69
N THR A 89 1.04 6.52 18.54
CA THR A 89 0.89 7.93 18.23
C THR A 89 1.55 8.22 16.88
N ILE A 90 0.88 9.04 16.08
CA ILE A 90 1.39 9.57 14.80
C ILE A 90 1.66 11.06 15.00
N TRP A 91 2.84 11.49 14.61
CA TRP A 91 3.24 12.89 14.49
C TRP A 91 3.44 13.23 13.02
N THR A 92 2.61 14.12 12.49
CA THR A 92 2.72 14.64 11.12
C THR A 92 3.30 16.04 11.20
N TYR A 93 4.57 16.21 10.86
CA TYR A 93 5.28 17.47 10.89
C TYR A 93 5.37 18.07 9.50
N LEU A 94 4.84 19.28 9.34
CA LEU A 94 4.95 20.13 8.16
C LEU A 94 6.08 21.14 8.36
N VAL A 95 7.22 20.89 7.71
CA VAL A 95 8.44 21.68 7.87
C VAL A 95 8.21 23.16 7.48
N ASN A 96 7.45 23.39 6.39
CA ASN A 96 7.24 24.73 5.84
C ASN A 96 6.38 25.63 6.75
N SER A 97 5.41 25.07 7.44
CA SER A 97 4.56 25.78 8.41
C SER A 97 5.09 25.69 9.84
N ASN A 98 6.12 24.86 10.08
CA ASN A 98 6.64 24.54 11.41
C ASN A 98 5.53 24.06 12.37
N GLU A 99 4.66 23.19 11.88
CA GLU A 99 3.47 22.68 12.55
C GLU A 99 3.55 21.17 12.71
N VAL A 100 3.18 20.65 13.86
CA VAL A 100 3.02 19.21 14.07
C VAL A 100 1.62 18.89 14.54
N THR A 101 0.96 18.01 13.81
CA THR A 101 -0.30 17.38 14.23
C THR A 101 0.01 16.06 14.93
N ILE A 102 -0.62 15.85 16.09
CA ILE A 102 -0.48 14.62 16.89
C ILE A 102 -1.82 13.89 16.89
N ALA A 103 -1.83 12.63 16.50
CA ALA A 103 -3.03 11.79 16.48
C ALA A 103 -2.73 10.39 17.03
N ASN A 104 -3.76 9.69 17.47
CA ASN A 104 -3.65 8.28 17.78
C ASN A 104 -3.57 7.46 16.49
N LEU A 105 -2.76 6.41 16.49
CA LEU A 105 -2.78 5.38 15.46
C LEU A 105 -4.07 4.58 15.64
N ASP A 106 -5.14 5.03 15.00
CA ASP A 106 -6.39 4.29 14.95
C ASP A 106 -6.32 3.24 13.84
N GLU A 107 -6.72 2.02 14.15
CA GLU A 107 -6.82 0.94 13.16
C GLU A 107 -7.89 1.23 12.10
N SER A 108 -8.78 2.20 12.35
CA SER A 108 -9.81 2.69 11.42
C SER A 108 -9.31 3.78 10.46
N THR A 109 -8.10 4.33 10.68
CA THR A 109 -7.54 5.36 9.79
C THR A 109 -7.42 4.81 8.37
N ASP A 110 -7.79 5.62 7.40
CA ASP A 110 -7.81 5.28 5.97
C ASP A 110 -6.52 4.54 5.58
N GLU A 111 -6.64 3.25 5.29
CA GLU A 111 -5.51 2.31 5.12
C GLU A 111 -4.53 2.76 4.04
N LEU A 112 -5.00 3.62 3.14
CA LEU A 112 -4.22 4.13 2.00
C LEU A 112 -3.27 5.27 2.39
N MET A 113 -3.56 5.97 3.49
CA MET A 113 -2.74 7.09 3.96
C MET A 113 -1.70 6.67 4.99
N ASP A 114 -1.72 5.42 5.46
CA ASP A 114 -0.69 4.87 6.34
C ASP A 114 0.43 4.22 5.51
N PRO A 115 1.62 4.84 5.43
CA PRO A 115 2.73 4.31 4.64
C PRO A 115 3.20 2.92 5.09
N ALA A 116 2.98 2.56 6.36
CA ALA A 116 3.30 1.23 6.86
C ALA A 116 2.37 0.16 6.30
N LYS A 117 1.12 0.52 6.02
CA LYS A 117 0.10 -0.41 5.50
C LYS A 117 0.21 -0.67 4.01
N ILE A 118 0.97 0.13 3.25
CA ILE A 118 1.17 -0.13 1.81
C ILE A 118 1.80 -1.50 1.54
N PHE A 119 2.61 -1.99 2.48
CA PHE A 119 3.26 -3.29 2.38
C PHE A 119 2.36 -4.47 2.77
N THR A 120 1.19 -4.19 3.35
CA THR A 120 0.19 -5.18 3.77
C THR A 120 -1.22 -4.89 3.25
N ILE A 121 -1.32 -3.91 2.33
CA ILE A 121 -2.61 -3.42 1.79
C ILE A 121 -3.50 -4.54 1.22
N TYR A 122 -2.89 -5.59 0.72
CA TYR A 122 -3.58 -6.74 0.12
C TYR A 122 -4.18 -7.71 1.17
N GLU A 123 -3.85 -7.58 2.45
CA GLU A 123 -4.31 -8.52 3.49
C GLU A 123 -5.79 -8.35 3.82
N ARG A 124 -6.36 -7.17 3.58
CA ARG A 124 -7.74 -6.85 3.96
C ARG A 124 -8.49 -6.11 2.87
N GLY A 125 -9.70 -6.54 2.62
CA GLY A 125 -10.67 -5.77 1.83
C GLY A 125 -10.47 -5.77 0.32
N PHE A 126 -9.55 -6.58 -0.23
CA PHE A 126 -9.30 -6.69 -1.66
C PHE A 126 -9.49 -8.11 -2.19
N ASN A 127 -10.02 -8.21 -3.40
CA ASN A 127 -9.85 -9.36 -4.25
C ASN A 127 -8.53 -9.18 -5.02
N TYR A 128 -7.79 -10.24 -5.23
CA TYR A 128 -6.51 -10.19 -5.92
C TYR A 128 -6.47 -11.15 -7.10
N LYS A 129 -5.76 -10.74 -8.16
CA LYS A 129 -5.57 -11.51 -9.38
C LYS A 129 -4.13 -11.41 -9.85
N PHE A 130 -3.48 -12.55 -10.06
CA PHE A 130 -2.18 -12.59 -10.73
C PHE A 130 -2.37 -12.21 -12.20
N ILE A 131 -1.57 -11.29 -12.69
CA ILE A 131 -1.65 -10.81 -14.07
C ILE A 131 -0.56 -11.47 -14.92
N ASN A 132 0.69 -11.22 -14.57
CA ASN A 132 1.83 -11.76 -15.30
C ASN A 132 3.13 -11.60 -14.51
N GLU A 133 4.20 -12.06 -15.12
CA GLU A 133 5.58 -11.78 -14.75
C GLU A 133 6.15 -10.81 -15.77
N SER A 134 6.97 -9.88 -15.32
CA SER A 134 7.66 -8.91 -16.19
C SER A 134 9.02 -8.55 -15.61
N VAL A 135 9.71 -7.63 -16.27
CA VAL A 135 10.97 -7.07 -15.80
C VAL A 135 10.78 -5.56 -15.62
N ASP A 136 11.04 -5.05 -14.43
CA ASP A 136 11.03 -3.63 -14.10
C ASP A 136 12.44 -3.17 -13.76
N ALA A 137 13.01 -2.26 -14.58
CA ALA A 137 14.38 -1.77 -14.44
C ALA A 137 15.43 -2.90 -14.24
N GLY A 138 15.31 -3.99 -15.02
CA GLY A 138 16.21 -5.14 -14.96
C GLY A 138 15.91 -6.15 -13.83
N ILE A 139 14.88 -5.90 -13.01
CA ILE A 139 14.49 -6.77 -11.89
C ILE A 139 13.24 -7.56 -12.28
N PRO A 140 13.26 -8.92 -12.20
CA PRO A 140 12.07 -9.73 -12.41
C PRO A 140 11.01 -9.44 -11.35
N VAL A 141 9.77 -9.21 -11.78
CA VAL A 141 8.65 -8.88 -10.88
C VAL A 141 7.42 -9.73 -11.18
N TYR A 142 6.61 -9.93 -10.13
CA TYR A 142 5.21 -10.36 -10.25
C TYR A 142 4.31 -9.14 -10.29
N ASN A 143 3.31 -9.16 -11.17
CA ASN A 143 2.26 -8.15 -11.25
C ASN A 143 0.96 -8.75 -10.75
N ILE A 144 0.35 -8.11 -9.74
CA ILE A 144 -0.91 -8.51 -9.13
C ILE A 144 -1.85 -7.31 -9.12
N ASP A 145 -3.07 -7.52 -9.58
CA ASP A 145 -4.16 -6.55 -9.47
C ASP A 145 -4.94 -6.77 -8.19
N LEU A 146 -5.21 -5.69 -7.47
CA LEU A 146 -6.08 -5.65 -6.30
C LEU A 146 -7.33 -4.83 -6.65
N THR A 147 -8.49 -5.35 -6.34
CA THR A 147 -9.78 -4.68 -6.52
C THR A 147 -10.52 -4.67 -5.19
N PRO A 148 -11.01 -3.52 -4.70
CA PRO A 148 -11.74 -3.46 -3.45
C PRO A 148 -12.93 -4.44 -3.45
N GLN A 149 -13.12 -5.20 -2.36
CA GLN A 149 -14.28 -6.07 -2.18
C GLN A 149 -15.57 -5.26 -2.00
N LYS A 150 -15.44 -4.09 -1.36
CA LYS A 150 -16.53 -3.12 -1.18
C LYS A 150 -16.12 -1.83 -1.89
N PRO A 151 -16.89 -1.35 -2.88
CA PRO A 151 -16.56 -0.14 -3.64
C PRO A 151 -16.94 1.15 -2.88
N THR A 152 -16.70 1.20 -1.56
CA THR A 152 -17.08 2.33 -0.69
C THR A 152 -16.01 3.41 -0.59
N GLY A 153 -14.75 3.09 -0.87
CA GLY A 153 -13.64 4.05 -0.85
C GLY A 153 -13.39 4.72 -2.21
N ASP A 154 -12.39 5.59 -2.26
CA ASP A 154 -12.03 6.37 -3.46
C ASP A 154 -11.16 5.59 -4.45
N ILE A 155 -10.67 4.43 -4.06
CA ILE A 155 -9.83 3.58 -4.90
C ILE A 155 -10.69 2.66 -5.77
N GLN A 156 -10.41 2.69 -7.07
CA GLN A 156 -11.00 1.78 -8.04
C GLN A 156 -10.17 0.49 -8.17
N LYS A 157 -8.86 0.63 -8.22
CA LYS A 157 -7.93 -0.47 -8.49
C LYS A 157 -6.52 -0.15 -8.01
N ILE A 158 -5.80 -1.17 -7.57
CA ILE A 158 -4.36 -1.09 -7.30
C ILE A 158 -3.66 -2.19 -8.10
N LYS A 159 -2.59 -1.83 -8.78
CA LYS A 159 -1.65 -2.79 -9.38
C LYS A 159 -0.40 -2.77 -8.54
N ILE A 160 0.00 -3.91 -7.98
CA ILE A 160 1.24 -4.04 -7.23
C ILE A 160 2.29 -4.79 -8.04
N MET A 161 3.54 -4.35 -7.90
CA MET A 161 4.72 -5.01 -8.43
C MET A 161 5.54 -5.57 -7.27
N ILE A 162 5.88 -6.83 -7.34
CA ILE A 162 6.61 -7.57 -6.29
C ILE A 162 7.92 -8.07 -6.87
N ASP A 163 9.03 -7.70 -6.24
CA ASP A 163 10.36 -8.23 -6.56
C ASP A 163 10.36 -9.75 -6.32
N LYS A 164 10.62 -10.53 -7.37
CA LYS A 164 10.57 -12.00 -7.30
C LYS A 164 11.67 -12.61 -6.43
N GLN A 165 12.81 -11.96 -6.30
CA GLN A 165 13.93 -12.46 -5.52
C GLN A 165 13.79 -12.10 -4.04
N LYS A 166 13.40 -10.84 -3.77
CA LYS A 166 13.30 -10.33 -2.40
C LYS A 166 11.94 -10.60 -1.77
N MET A 167 10.91 -10.92 -2.57
CA MET A 167 9.52 -11.04 -2.12
C MET A 167 9.06 -9.81 -1.33
N LEU A 168 9.40 -8.63 -1.83
CA LEU A 168 8.99 -7.32 -1.29
C LEU A 168 8.24 -6.53 -2.35
N ILE A 169 7.29 -5.69 -1.92
CA ILE A 169 6.56 -4.79 -2.82
C ILE A 169 7.53 -3.73 -3.33
N ARG A 170 7.76 -3.73 -4.64
CA ARG A 170 8.63 -2.80 -5.34
C ARG A 170 7.89 -1.56 -5.82
N GLY A 171 6.59 -1.66 -6.02
CA GLY A 171 5.79 -0.53 -6.47
C GLY A 171 4.30 -0.82 -6.43
N ALA A 172 3.53 0.26 -6.46
CA ALA A 172 2.09 0.23 -6.54
C ALA A 172 1.59 1.35 -7.46
N ASN A 173 0.62 1.02 -8.32
CA ASN A 173 -0.11 2.00 -9.14
C ASN A 173 -1.58 1.96 -8.73
N MET A 174 -2.03 2.98 -8.05
CA MET A 174 -3.40 3.14 -7.59
C MET A 174 -4.18 4.01 -8.57
N THR A 175 -5.40 3.61 -8.90
CA THR A 175 -6.34 4.39 -9.71
C THR A 175 -7.52 4.78 -8.83
N GLY A 176 -7.77 6.07 -8.70
CA GLY A 176 -8.93 6.64 -8.03
C GLY A 176 -10.19 6.57 -8.90
N LYS A 177 -11.36 6.65 -8.29
CA LYS A 177 -12.65 6.76 -8.99
C LYS A 177 -12.80 8.08 -9.74
N ASP A 178 -12.10 9.11 -9.29
CA ASP A 178 -11.98 10.42 -9.92
C ASP A 178 -11.03 10.42 -11.15
N GLY A 179 -10.43 9.27 -11.47
CA GLY A 179 -9.48 9.11 -12.57
C GLY A 179 -8.04 9.52 -12.22
N ASN A 180 -7.79 9.99 -11.01
CA ASN A 180 -6.44 10.24 -10.54
C ASN A 180 -5.64 8.94 -10.44
N THR A 181 -4.36 9.02 -10.75
CA THR A 181 -3.44 7.89 -10.60
C THR A 181 -2.29 8.26 -9.69
N TYR A 182 -1.93 7.33 -8.81
CA TYR A 182 -0.85 7.47 -7.84
C TYR A 182 0.13 6.33 -8.04
N LEU A 183 1.35 6.65 -8.42
CA LEU A 183 2.41 5.67 -8.64
C LEU A 183 3.45 5.78 -7.54
N VAL A 184 3.64 4.71 -6.80
CA VAL A 184 4.76 4.53 -5.87
C VAL A 184 5.75 3.57 -6.50
N SER A 185 7.02 3.95 -6.55
CA SER A 185 8.11 3.09 -7.05
C SER A 185 9.26 3.08 -6.06
N VAL A 186 9.63 1.91 -5.56
CA VAL A 186 10.75 1.74 -4.64
C VAL A 186 12.03 1.52 -5.42
N SER A 187 12.99 2.41 -5.24
CA SER A 187 14.27 2.37 -5.92
C SER A 187 15.33 1.58 -5.15
N GLN A 188 15.23 1.53 -3.82
CA GLN A 188 16.22 0.89 -2.97
C GLN A 188 15.56 0.29 -1.73
N PHE A 189 16.00 -0.93 -1.37
CA PHE A 189 15.69 -1.58 -0.10
C PHE A 189 16.98 -1.83 0.69
N LYS A 190 16.90 -1.58 1.99
CA LYS A 190 17.87 -2.02 2.99
C LYS A 190 17.10 -2.66 4.13
N THR A 191 17.45 -3.88 4.52
CA THR A 191 16.79 -4.64 5.57
C THR A 191 17.66 -4.73 6.82
N ASP A 192 17.04 -5.01 7.95
CA ASP A 192 17.70 -5.36 9.21
C ASP A 192 18.65 -4.26 9.74
N GLY A 193 18.29 -2.99 9.50
CA GLY A 193 18.94 -1.84 10.12
C GLY A 193 18.72 -1.83 11.64
N VAL A 194 19.69 -1.32 12.39
CA VAL A 194 19.60 -1.23 13.86
C VAL A 194 18.98 0.09 14.24
N TYR A 195 17.74 0.06 14.74
CA TYR A 195 16.99 1.23 15.19
C TYR A 195 16.54 1.06 16.64
N LYS A 196 16.67 2.14 17.42
CA LYS A 196 16.13 2.23 18.78
C LYS A 196 14.65 2.65 18.71
N ASP A 197 13.88 2.33 19.71
CA ASP A 197 12.48 2.75 19.77
C ASP A 197 12.33 4.28 19.86
N THR A 198 13.32 4.96 20.45
CA THR A 198 13.41 6.42 20.51
C THR A 198 13.58 7.08 19.15
N ASP A 199 14.02 6.36 18.11
CA ASP A 199 14.17 6.90 16.76
C ASP A 199 12.82 7.14 16.09
N PHE A 200 11.76 6.51 16.64
CA PHE A 200 10.38 6.61 16.16
C PHE A 200 9.49 7.51 17.04
N VAL A 201 10.09 8.42 17.80
CA VAL A 201 9.37 9.40 18.61
C VAL A 201 9.72 10.80 18.13
N PHE A 202 8.70 11.60 17.88
CA PHE A 202 8.89 13.02 17.57
C PHE A 202 8.90 13.83 18.88
N ASP A 203 9.91 14.68 19.04
CA ASP A 203 10.03 15.55 20.21
C ASP A 203 9.85 17.01 19.79
N PRO A 204 8.65 17.62 20.00
CA PRO A 204 8.39 19.00 19.63
C PRO A 204 9.35 20.01 20.28
N LYS A 205 9.92 19.69 21.44
CA LYS A 205 10.84 20.60 22.16
C LYS A 205 12.13 20.87 21.39
N LYS A 206 12.46 20.05 20.41
CA LYS A 206 13.64 20.23 19.53
C LYS A 206 13.42 21.28 18.43
N TYR A 207 12.18 21.75 18.26
CA TYR A 207 11.80 22.65 17.18
C TYR A 207 11.35 23.98 17.77
N LYS A 208 12.15 25.03 17.57
CA LYS A 208 11.85 26.35 18.11
C LYS A 208 10.61 26.96 17.44
N GLY A 209 9.63 27.37 18.25
CA GLY A 209 8.41 28.02 17.75
C GLY A 209 7.48 27.09 16.98
N ILE A 210 7.57 25.79 17.20
CA ILE A 210 6.65 24.81 16.58
C ILE A 210 5.22 25.03 17.09
N GLU A 211 4.26 25.02 16.18
CA GLU A 211 2.85 24.91 16.49
C GLU A 211 2.48 23.44 16.70
N VAL A 212 1.80 23.12 17.80
CA VAL A 212 1.40 21.75 18.15
C VAL A 212 -0.11 21.65 18.16
N ILE A 213 -0.67 20.84 17.27
CA ILE A 213 -2.08 20.50 17.17
C ILE A 213 -2.28 19.09 17.69
N ASP A 214 -2.78 18.94 18.92
CA ASP A 214 -3.06 17.63 19.52
C ASP A 214 -4.52 17.23 19.26
N MET A 215 -4.72 16.19 18.48
CA MET A 215 -6.03 15.64 18.07
C MET A 215 -6.39 14.33 18.78
N ARG A 216 -5.63 13.93 19.81
CA ARG A 216 -5.86 12.66 20.54
C ARG A 216 -7.03 12.74 21.51
#